data_7794696a8f3162fa415f66ff9d01da6c
#
_entry.id   7794696a8f3162fa415f66ff9d01da6c
#
_cell.length_a   1.000
_cell.length_b   1.000
_cell.length_c   1.000
_cell.angle_alpha   90.00
_cell.angle_beta   90.00
_cell.angle_gamma   90.00
#
_symmetry.space_group_name_H-M   'P 1'
#
loop_
_entity.id
_entity.type
_entity.pdbx_description
1 polymer ?
#
loop_
_entity_poly.entity_id
_entity_poly.type
_entity_poly.pdbx_seq_one_letter_code
_entity_poly.pdbx_strand_id
1 'polypeptide(L)'
;MRNHAAQQCEALYESLGARRIRNVVDPGGCHNMGVARMSERPADGVTNRWGQVRDVPNLFVSDGSVFSSSGAPNPTLTIVALAIRQAEHIAGSMNRREL
;
A
#
# COMPACT_ATOMS: atom_id res chain seq x y z
N MET A 1 -4.16 9.10 -14.87
CA MET A 1 -5.07 9.16 -13.72
C MET A 1 -5.11 10.55 -13.07
N ARG A 2 -4.01 11.16 -12.61
CA ARG A 2 -3.98 12.51 -12.00
C ARG A 2 -4.65 13.59 -12.84
N ASN A 3 -4.28 13.73 -14.12
CA ASN A 3 -4.83 14.76 -15.00
C ASN A 3 -6.35 14.62 -15.20
N HIS A 4 -6.84 13.39 -15.29
CA HIS A 4 -8.28 13.15 -15.40
C HIS A 4 -9.02 13.58 -14.11
N ALA A 5 -8.52 13.20 -12.94
CA ALA A 5 -9.11 13.62 -11.67
C ALA A 5 -9.11 15.15 -11.51
N ALA A 6 -8.00 15.80 -11.87
CA ALA A 6 -7.90 17.25 -11.86
C ALA A 6 -8.96 17.93 -12.74
N GLN A 7 -9.11 17.47 -13.98
CA GLN A 7 -10.12 17.97 -14.92
C GLN A 7 -11.55 17.79 -14.39
N GLN A 8 -11.87 16.65 -13.78
CA GLN A 8 -13.19 16.42 -13.20
C GLN A 8 -13.45 17.34 -12.00
N CYS A 9 -12.45 17.55 -11.13
CA CYS A 9 -12.55 18.48 -10.02
C CYS A 9 -12.71 19.94 -10.52
N GLU A 10 -11.97 20.36 -11.53
CA GLU A 10 -12.10 21.68 -12.15
C GLU A 10 -13.51 21.90 -12.68
N ALA A 11 -14.02 20.97 -13.49
CA ALA A 11 -15.38 21.07 -14.04
C ALA A 11 -16.44 21.12 -12.94
N LEU A 12 -16.28 20.36 -11.86
CA LEU A 12 -17.18 20.40 -10.71
C LEU A 12 -17.16 21.77 -10.04
N TYR A 13 -16.00 22.33 -9.74
CA TYR A 13 -15.88 23.63 -9.09
C TYR A 13 -16.38 24.76 -9.99
N GLU A 14 -16.15 24.72 -11.30
CA GLU A 14 -16.70 25.65 -12.26
C GLU A 14 -18.23 25.63 -12.26
N SER A 15 -18.84 24.44 -12.24
CA SER A 15 -20.29 24.29 -12.17
C SER A 15 -20.91 24.87 -10.89
N LEU A 16 -20.12 24.96 -9.82
CA LEU A 16 -20.48 25.58 -8.54
C LEU A 16 -20.17 27.09 -8.50
N GLY A 17 -19.73 27.70 -9.61
CA GLY A 17 -19.46 29.13 -9.73
C GLY A 17 -18.11 29.58 -9.20
N ALA A 18 -17.15 28.65 -8.98
CA ALA A 18 -15.81 29.02 -8.58
C ALA A 18 -15.08 29.79 -9.70
N ARG A 19 -14.41 30.90 -9.35
CA ARG A 19 -13.77 31.78 -10.32
C ARG A 19 -12.26 31.68 -10.39
N ARG A 20 -11.62 31.06 -9.40
CA ARG A 20 -10.17 30.88 -9.33
C ARG A 20 -9.87 29.47 -8.81
N ILE A 21 -9.82 28.54 -9.73
CA ILE A 21 -9.47 27.17 -9.43
C ILE A 21 -7.96 27.02 -9.60
N ARG A 22 -7.29 26.53 -8.57
CA ARG A 22 -5.85 26.26 -8.61
C ARG A 22 -5.66 24.78 -8.34
N ASN A 23 -5.11 24.08 -9.32
CA ASN A 23 -4.67 22.71 -9.16
C ASN A 23 -3.25 22.70 -8.61
N VAL A 24 -3.08 22.27 -7.37
CA VAL A 24 -1.76 22.14 -6.76
C VAL A 24 -1.39 20.67 -6.74
N VAL A 25 -0.40 20.31 -7.54
CA VAL A 25 0.21 18.98 -7.47
C VAL A 25 1.17 18.98 -6.29
N ASP A 26 0.77 18.33 -5.20
CA ASP A 26 1.68 18.05 -4.09
C ASP A 26 2.67 16.96 -4.54
N PRO A 27 3.97 17.25 -4.62
CA PRO A 27 4.99 16.26 -4.97
C PRO A 27 5.28 15.28 -3.83
N GLY A 28 4.81 15.56 -2.61
CA GLY A 28 4.99 14.74 -1.41
C GLY A 28 3.82 13.79 -1.17
N GLY A 29 3.90 12.55 -1.66
CA GLY A 29 2.94 11.52 -1.27
C GLY A 29 3.18 11.06 0.17
N CYS A 30 2.15 11.14 1.04
CA CYS A 30 2.22 10.63 2.42
C CYS A 30 2.09 9.11 2.50
N HIS A 31 1.70 8.44 1.40
CA HIS A 31 1.38 7.01 1.36
C HIS A 31 2.29 6.29 0.37
N ASN A 32 3.60 6.29 0.67
CA ASN A 32 4.57 5.52 -0.13
C ASN A 32 4.37 4.03 0.13
N MET A 33 4.08 3.26 -0.94
CA MET A 33 3.74 1.84 -0.85
C MET A 33 4.38 1.05 -1.98
N GLY A 34 4.50 -0.29 -1.79
CA GLY A 34 4.85 -1.21 -2.86
C GLY A 34 6.35 -1.42 -3.11
N VAL A 35 7.24 -0.89 -2.27
CA VAL A 35 8.70 -1.07 -2.43
C VAL A 35 9.11 -2.54 -2.17
N ALA A 36 8.47 -3.19 -1.18
CA ALA A 36 8.67 -4.62 -0.86
C ALA A 36 7.39 -5.42 -1.12
N ARG A 37 6.71 -5.12 -2.21
CA ARG A 37 5.35 -5.62 -2.50
C ARG A 37 5.21 -7.12 -2.41
N MET A 38 4.06 -7.54 -1.90
CA MET A 38 3.63 -8.92 -1.95
C MET A 38 3.31 -9.35 -3.39
N SER A 39 3.63 -10.59 -3.72
CA SER A 39 3.20 -11.21 -4.97
C SER A 39 3.02 -12.71 -4.80
N GLU A 40 2.29 -13.33 -5.70
CA GLU A 40 2.19 -14.77 -5.79
C GLU A 40 3.46 -15.35 -6.44
N ARG A 41 3.93 -14.69 -7.51
CA ARG A 41 5.12 -15.13 -8.25
C ARG A 41 6.39 -14.43 -7.73
N PRO A 42 7.49 -15.15 -7.50
CA PRO A 42 8.75 -14.56 -7.01
C PRO A 42 9.29 -13.42 -7.89
N ALA A 43 9.09 -13.51 -9.20
CA ALA A 43 9.57 -12.49 -10.14
C ALA A 43 8.87 -11.13 -10.01
N ASP A 44 7.70 -11.08 -9.37
CA ASP A 44 6.85 -9.88 -9.33
C ASP A 44 6.90 -9.14 -7.98
N GLY A 45 7.54 -9.70 -6.96
CA GLY A 45 7.60 -9.04 -5.66
C GLY A 45 8.58 -9.69 -4.68
N VAL A 46 8.99 -8.90 -3.71
CA VAL A 46 10.02 -9.26 -2.72
C VAL A 46 9.47 -10.18 -1.64
N THR A 47 8.19 -10.01 -1.26
CA THR A 47 7.57 -10.76 -0.17
C THR A 47 6.45 -11.68 -0.67
N ASN A 48 6.17 -12.72 0.10
CA ASN A 48 5.04 -13.59 -0.11
C ASN A 48 3.76 -13.01 0.54
N ARG A 49 2.65 -13.74 0.46
CA ARG A 49 1.34 -13.34 1.03
C ARG A 49 1.35 -13.03 2.53
N TRP A 50 2.38 -13.41 3.25
CA TRP A 50 2.54 -13.18 4.70
C TRP A 50 3.50 -12.03 4.99
N GLY A 51 3.97 -11.31 3.97
CA GLY A 51 5.00 -10.29 4.14
C GLY A 51 6.40 -10.86 4.43
N GLN A 52 6.58 -12.18 4.32
CA GLN A 52 7.87 -12.85 4.50
C GLN A 52 8.74 -12.63 3.27
N VAL A 53 9.98 -12.24 3.48
CA VAL A 53 10.97 -12.05 2.41
C VAL A 53 11.36 -13.42 1.85
N ARG A 54 11.32 -13.56 0.52
CA ARG A 54 11.50 -14.87 -0.13
C ARG A 54 12.87 -15.45 0.04
N ASP A 55 13.90 -14.61 0.01
CA ASP A 55 15.30 -15.03 0.10
C ASP A 55 15.81 -15.12 1.55
N VAL A 56 15.02 -14.65 2.51
CA VAL A 56 15.39 -14.63 3.94
C VAL A 56 14.19 -15.09 4.77
N PRO A 57 14.06 -16.40 5.02
CA PRO A 57 12.84 -16.99 5.61
C PRO A 57 12.43 -16.46 7.00
N ASN A 58 13.37 -15.94 7.78
CA ASN A 58 13.11 -15.37 9.09
C ASN A 58 12.96 -13.84 9.08
N LEU A 59 12.84 -13.21 7.90
CA LEU A 59 12.64 -11.77 7.76
C LEU A 59 11.23 -11.48 7.25
N PHE A 60 10.54 -10.59 7.95
CA PHE A 60 9.20 -10.14 7.60
C PHE A 60 9.14 -8.62 7.50
N VAL A 61 8.35 -8.12 6.56
CA VAL A 61 8.08 -6.70 6.37
C VAL A 61 6.65 -6.42 6.80
N SER A 62 6.45 -5.48 7.74
CA SER A 62 5.15 -5.23 8.38
C SER A 62 4.73 -3.76 8.29
N ASP A 63 4.71 -3.22 7.08
CA ASP A 63 4.30 -1.85 6.80
C ASP A 63 3.64 -1.72 5.41
N GLY A 64 3.36 -0.49 4.98
CA GLY A 64 2.75 -0.23 3.67
C GLY A 64 3.59 -0.61 2.46
N SER A 65 4.88 -0.91 2.62
CA SER A 65 5.74 -1.31 1.50
C SER A 65 5.35 -2.66 0.89
N VAL A 66 4.65 -3.52 1.65
CA VAL A 66 4.18 -4.83 1.17
C VAL A 66 2.97 -4.75 0.23
N PHE A 67 2.32 -3.60 0.11
CA PHE A 67 1.15 -3.46 -0.75
C PHE A 67 1.51 -3.66 -2.23
N SER A 68 0.71 -4.43 -2.95
CA SER A 68 0.84 -4.59 -4.40
C SER A 68 0.28 -3.41 -5.16
N SER A 69 -0.74 -2.74 -4.61
CA SER A 69 -1.37 -1.53 -5.14
C SER A 69 -2.05 -0.77 -4.01
N SER A 70 -2.40 0.48 -4.26
CA SER A 70 -3.12 1.34 -3.31
C SER A 70 -4.38 1.91 -3.94
N GLY A 71 -5.41 2.06 -3.11
CA GLY A 71 -6.57 2.88 -3.41
C GLY A 71 -6.37 4.35 -3.01
N ALA A 72 -7.43 5.17 -3.19
CA ALA A 72 -7.45 6.56 -2.74
C ALA A 72 -7.57 6.73 -1.19
N PRO A 73 -8.27 5.85 -0.45
CA PRO A 73 -8.37 5.96 1.01
C PRO A 73 -7.04 5.72 1.72
N ASN A 74 -6.94 6.28 2.94
CA ASN A 74 -5.78 6.13 3.81
C ASN A 74 -5.57 4.65 4.19
N PRO A 75 -4.34 4.10 4.08
CA PRO A 75 -4.09 2.66 4.16
C PRO A 75 -3.88 2.13 5.59
N THR A 76 -3.86 2.98 6.62
CA THR A 76 -3.42 2.63 7.98
C THR A 76 -4.16 1.43 8.57
N LEU A 77 -5.50 1.38 8.46
CA LEU A 77 -6.28 0.25 8.97
C LEU A 77 -5.92 -1.07 8.27
N THR A 78 -5.67 -1.02 6.96
CA THR A 78 -5.24 -2.20 6.20
C THR A 78 -3.83 -2.63 6.59
N ILE A 79 -2.92 -1.70 6.86
CA ILE A 79 -1.57 -1.99 7.37
C ILE A 79 -1.67 -2.75 8.70
N VAL A 80 -2.47 -2.23 9.64
CA VAL A 80 -2.67 -2.87 10.95
C VAL A 80 -3.28 -4.27 10.81
N ALA A 81 -4.29 -4.44 9.98
CA ALA A 81 -4.92 -5.73 9.73
C ALA A 81 -3.94 -6.76 9.15
N LEU A 82 -3.08 -6.34 8.22
CA LEU A 82 -2.03 -7.19 7.66
C LEU A 82 -0.95 -7.53 8.69
N ALA A 83 -0.59 -6.58 9.56
CA ALA A 83 0.37 -6.80 10.65
C ALA A 83 -0.14 -7.83 11.67
N ILE A 84 -1.41 -7.76 12.07
CA ILE A 84 -2.04 -8.75 12.95
C ILE A 84 -2.02 -10.14 12.31
N ARG A 85 -2.47 -10.26 11.07
CA ARG A 85 -2.45 -11.52 10.31
C ARG A 85 -1.05 -12.11 10.20
N GLN A 86 -0.04 -11.25 9.99
CA GLN A 86 1.37 -11.65 9.93
C GLN A 86 1.85 -12.17 11.28
N ALA A 87 1.54 -11.47 12.37
CA ALA A 87 1.92 -11.88 13.72
C ALA A 87 1.36 -13.25 14.09
N GLU A 88 0.07 -13.51 13.77
CA GLU A 88 -0.56 -14.82 13.96
C GLU A 88 0.17 -15.92 13.16
N HIS A 89 0.53 -15.64 11.90
CA HIS A 89 1.28 -16.58 11.07
C HIS A 89 2.65 -16.87 11.66
N ILE A 90 3.41 -15.85 12.07
CA ILE A 90 4.74 -16.00 12.69
C ILE A 90 4.63 -16.85 13.96
N ALA A 91 3.71 -16.51 14.87
CA ALA A 91 3.51 -17.27 16.10
C ALA A 91 3.18 -18.74 15.85
N GLY A 92 2.31 -19.02 14.87
CA GLY A 92 1.97 -20.36 14.46
C GLY A 92 3.18 -21.12 13.90
N SER A 93 3.99 -20.50 13.05
CA SER A 93 5.17 -21.10 12.45
C SER A 93 6.29 -21.36 13.48
N MET A 94 6.48 -20.45 14.43
CA MET A 94 7.39 -20.66 15.57
C MET A 94 6.97 -21.85 16.42
N ASN A 95 5.69 -21.99 16.73
CA ASN A 95 5.16 -23.12 17.51
C ASN A 95 5.37 -24.46 16.79
N ARG A 96 5.35 -24.46 15.46
CA ARG A 96 5.63 -25.65 14.64
C ARG A 96 7.13 -25.85 14.33
N ARG A 97 7.99 -24.93 14.81
CA ARG A 97 9.44 -24.92 14.54
C ARG A 97 9.78 -24.85 13.04
N GLU A 98 9.01 -24.05 12.30
CA GLU A 98 9.19 -23.79 10.86
C GLU A 98 9.98 -22.49 10.60
N LEU A 99 10.21 -21.70 11.65
CA LEU A 99 11.00 -20.48 11.68
C LEU A 99 12.11 -20.57 12.72
#